data_79002e75013ebe4f788a12decda4e27a
#
_entry.id   79002e75013ebe4f788a12decda4e27a
#
_cell.length_a   1.000
_cell.length_b   1.000
_cell.length_c   1.000
_cell.angle_alpha   90.00
_cell.angle_beta   90.00
_cell.angle_gamma   90.00
#
_symmetry.space_group_name_H-M   'P 1'
#
loop_
_entity.id
_entity.type
_entity.pdbx_description
1 polymer ?
#
loop_
_entity_poly.entity_id
_entity_poly.type
_entity_poly.pdbx_seq_one_letter_code
_entity_poly.pdbx_strand_id
1 'polypeptide(L)'
;SDKYGPVVGDGEYVEIVHSQSYKTRFIYDAASNTYKMQQNYSDGQWRDTVDEASDNQVLSFPNVIVLYTDIHTYPGHEAKDLQYAEYAWGGIGYYCYGGKCEKIYWQKGTPLEALRLYYLTEDGQCSDTPVEINTGKSYVAVTDIDFAENFVHSKLDGVDLSSATTVTYERTYVEDDAKAGDTLGMSTDDLTNNATGSGEAESTTEGETTTEGEQAAEAPAEETPTEE
;
A
#
# COMPACT_ATOMS: atom_id res chain seq x y z
N SER A 1 -23.20 13.90 -5.41
CA SER A 1 -21.93 14.05 -4.72
C SER A 1 -22.08 14.18 -3.21
N ASP A 2 -23.18 14.75 -2.73
CA ASP A 2 -23.42 14.90 -1.26
C ASP A 2 -23.72 13.58 -0.54
N LYS A 3 -23.79 12.50 -1.28
CA LYS A 3 -24.09 11.16 -0.77
C LYS A 3 -22.92 10.51 0.00
N TYR A 4 -21.70 10.94 -0.28
CA TYR A 4 -20.49 10.22 0.14
C TYR A 4 -19.55 11.01 1.05
N GLY A 5 -20.01 12.08 1.63
CA GLY A 5 -19.23 12.93 2.51
C GLY A 5 -18.59 14.15 1.82
N PRO A 6 -17.98 15.02 2.59
CA PRO A 6 -17.46 16.27 2.08
C PRO A 6 -16.23 16.06 1.20
N VAL A 7 -16.24 16.65 0.01
CA VAL A 7 -15.02 16.81 -0.78
C VAL A 7 -14.09 17.72 0.03
N VAL A 8 -12.91 17.23 0.36
CA VAL A 8 -11.97 17.96 1.24
C VAL A 8 -11.42 19.19 0.53
N GLY A 9 -11.37 19.18 -0.78
CA GLY A 9 -10.95 20.35 -1.54
C GLY A 9 -10.51 20.05 -2.96
N ASP A 10 -9.84 21.05 -3.52
CA ASP A 10 -9.26 20.98 -4.83
C ASP A 10 -8.10 19.99 -4.84
N GLY A 11 -7.95 19.26 -5.93
CA GLY A 11 -6.91 18.23 -6.10
C GLY A 11 -6.31 18.25 -7.50
N GLU A 12 -6.25 19.44 -8.14
CA GLU A 12 -5.58 19.59 -9.42
C GLU A 12 -4.06 19.40 -9.31
N TYR A 13 -3.51 19.72 -8.14
CA TYR A 13 -2.16 19.45 -7.74
C TYR A 13 -2.16 18.59 -6.48
N VAL A 14 -1.39 17.51 -6.50
CA VAL A 14 -1.23 16.59 -5.35
C VAL A 14 0.25 16.29 -5.18
N GLU A 15 0.79 16.46 -3.97
CA GLU A 15 2.17 16.09 -3.63
C GLU A 15 2.16 15.12 -2.44
N ILE A 16 2.87 14.01 -2.61
CA ILE A 16 3.02 12.95 -1.61
C ILE A 16 4.49 12.87 -1.21
N VAL A 17 4.74 12.95 0.08
CA VAL A 17 6.07 12.76 0.67
C VAL A 17 6.19 11.31 1.12
N HIS A 18 7.18 10.58 0.60
CA HIS A 18 7.44 9.19 0.94
C HIS A 18 8.60 9.04 1.92
N SER A 19 9.55 9.96 1.86
CA SER A 19 10.71 10.06 2.75
C SER A 19 11.31 11.45 2.68
N GLN A 20 12.35 11.71 3.47
CA GLN A 20 13.09 12.99 3.42
C GLN A 20 13.59 13.34 2.02
N SER A 21 13.93 12.34 1.22
CA SER A 21 14.57 12.52 -0.09
C SER A 21 13.71 12.08 -1.28
N TYR A 22 12.53 11.53 -1.02
CA TYR A 22 11.67 10.99 -2.08
C TYR A 22 10.25 11.52 -1.99
N LYS A 23 9.83 12.18 -3.05
CA LYS A 23 8.49 12.72 -3.21
C LYS A 23 7.97 12.43 -4.61
N THR A 24 6.65 12.32 -4.71
CA THR A 24 5.94 12.31 -5.99
C THR A 24 4.92 13.44 -6.03
N ARG A 25 4.68 13.98 -7.22
CA ARG A 25 3.56 14.88 -7.44
C ARG A 25 2.75 14.46 -8.63
N PHE A 26 1.49 14.83 -8.60
CA PHE A 26 0.50 14.49 -9.59
C PHE A 26 -0.18 15.77 -10.04
N ILE A 27 -0.14 16.01 -11.35
CA ILE A 27 -0.69 17.20 -11.98
C ILE A 27 -1.90 16.74 -12.81
N TYR A 28 -3.09 17.22 -12.44
CA TYR A 28 -4.31 16.86 -13.11
C TYR A 28 -4.39 17.48 -14.51
N ASP A 29 -4.66 16.66 -15.49
CA ASP A 29 -4.92 17.04 -16.86
C ASP A 29 -6.41 16.80 -17.16
N ALA A 30 -7.16 17.89 -17.22
CA ALA A 30 -8.59 17.84 -17.46
C ALA A 30 -8.97 17.27 -18.86
N ALA A 31 -8.07 17.36 -19.83
CA ALA A 31 -8.34 16.84 -21.18
C ALA A 31 -8.33 15.31 -21.21
N SER A 32 -7.44 14.68 -20.48
CA SER A 32 -7.36 13.22 -20.35
C SER A 32 -8.11 12.67 -19.13
N ASN A 33 -8.55 13.53 -18.22
CA ASN A 33 -9.11 13.19 -16.91
C ASN A 33 -8.18 12.27 -16.10
N THR A 34 -6.87 12.57 -16.12
CA THR A 34 -5.84 11.81 -15.44
C THR A 34 -4.84 12.72 -14.74
N TYR A 35 -4.11 12.16 -13.79
CA TYR A 35 -2.98 12.78 -13.12
C TYR A 35 -1.67 12.34 -13.76
N LYS A 36 -0.87 13.27 -14.26
CA LYS A 36 0.49 13.03 -14.74
C LYS A 36 1.43 12.96 -13.55
N MET A 37 2.23 11.91 -13.48
CA MET A 37 3.15 11.66 -12.39
C MET A 37 4.52 12.29 -12.64
N GLN A 38 5.04 12.95 -11.62
CA GLN A 38 6.41 13.43 -11.55
C GLN A 38 7.09 12.97 -10.27
N GLN A 39 8.40 12.82 -10.33
CA GLN A 39 9.24 12.49 -9.18
C GLN A 39 10.24 13.60 -8.92
N ASN A 40 10.54 13.81 -7.63
CA ASN A 40 11.60 14.68 -7.20
C ASN A 40 12.94 13.93 -7.23
N TYR A 41 13.96 14.56 -7.77
CA TYR A 41 15.30 14.00 -7.86
C TYR A 41 16.26 14.65 -6.86
N SER A 42 17.41 14.03 -6.65
CA SER A 42 18.43 14.51 -5.70
C SER A 42 18.98 15.90 -6.00
N ASP A 43 18.81 16.38 -7.22
CA ASP A 43 19.16 17.77 -7.63
C ASP A 43 18.03 18.77 -7.32
N GLY A 44 16.97 18.34 -6.66
CA GLY A 44 15.81 19.15 -6.32
C GLY A 44 14.85 19.41 -7.49
N GLN A 45 15.09 18.80 -8.65
CA GLN A 45 14.26 19.02 -9.82
C GLN A 45 13.17 17.96 -9.94
N TRP A 46 12.01 18.40 -10.38
CA TRP A 46 10.90 17.52 -10.74
C TRP A 46 11.04 17.07 -12.20
N ARG A 47 10.83 15.78 -12.44
CA ARG A 47 10.83 15.22 -13.80
C ARG A 47 9.64 14.30 -13.98
N ASP A 48 9.12 14.26 -15.20
CA ASP A 48 8.07 13.32 -15.57
C ASP A 48 8.55 11.88 -15.37
N THR A 49 7.69 11.06 -14.77
CA THR A 49 7.92 9.63 -14.69
C THR A 49 7.38 9.00 -15.96
N VAL A 50 8.25 8.33 -16.70
CA VAL A 50 7.90 7.76 -18.00
C VAL A 50 7.94 6.25 -17.98
N ASP A 51 7.14 5.63 -18.84
CA ASP A 51 7.18 4.21 -19.13
C ASP A 51 8.05 3.98 -20.37
N GLU A 52 9.27 3.50 -20.15
CA GLU A 52 10.23 3.22 -21.22
C GLU A 52 9.75 2.13 -22.18
N ALA A 53 8.91 1.20 -21.70
CA ALA A 53 8.32 0.15 -22.53
C ALA A 53 7.17 0.65 -23.42
N SER A 54 6.68 1.86 -23.18
CA SER A 54 5.59 2.50 -23.89
C SER A 54 6.02 3.81 -24.54
N ASP A 55 7.12 3.80 -25.28
CA ASP A 55 7.66 4.95 -26.02
C ASP A 55 7.88 6.21 -25.13
N ASN A 56 8.32 6.02 -23.91
CA ASN A 56 8.54 7.08 -22.93
C ASN A 56 7.27 7.93 -22.64
N GLN A 57 6.09 7.32 -22.70
CA GLN A 57 4.87 8.00 -22.28
C GLN A 57 4.91 8.34 -20.81
N VAL A 58 4.47 9.55 -20.47
CA VAL A 58 4.35 9.97 -19.06
C VAL A 58 3.33 9.10 -18.36
N LEU A 59 3.70 8.53 -17.23
CA LEU A 59 2.79 7.75 -16.40
C LEU A 59 1.63 8.64 -15.94
N SER A 60 0.42 8.14 -16.14
CA SER A 60 -0.79 8.84 -15.75
C SER A 60 -1.84 7.90 -15.17
N PHE A 61 -2.59 8.43 -14.20
CA PHE A 61 -3.56 7.68 -13.41
C PHE A 61 -4.84 8.48 -13.24
N PRO A 62 -6.03 7.94 -13.53
CA PRO A 62 -7.29 8.60 -13.17
C PRO A 62 -7.53 8.67 -11.65
N ASN A 63 -6.85 7.83 -10.87
CA ASN A 63 -7.01 7.71 -9.44
C ASN A 63 -5.66 7.79 -8.73
N VAL A 64 -5.55 8.65 -7.74
CA VAL A 64 -4.39 8.74 -6.82
C VAL A 64 -4.88 8.53 -5.40
N ILE A 65 -4.33 7.54 -4.72
CA ILE A 65 -4.70 7.17 -3.36
C ILE A 65 -3.44 7.21 -2.51
N VAL A 66 -3.51 7.89 -1.38
CA VAL A 66 -2.45 7.86 -0.38
C VAL A 66 -3.00 7.36 0.95
N LEU A 67 -2.33 6.40 1.54
CA LEU A 67 -2.69 5.75 2.79
C LEU A 67 -1.57 6.01 3.79
N TYR A 68 -1.93 6.52 4.96
CA TYR A 68 -0.99 6.82 6.03
C TYR A 68 -1.04 5.73 7.09
N THR A 69 0.14 5.28 7.50
CA THR A 69 0.31 4.29 8.55
C THR A 69 1.61 4.53 9.29
N ASP A 70 1.80 3.88 10.42
CA ASP A 70 3.08 3.88 11.14
C ASP A 70 4.11 3.05 10.35
N ILE A 71 5.22 3.68 9.97
CA ILE A 71 6.34 3.02 9.30
C ILE A 71 7.60 3.26 10.12
N HIS A 72 8.17 2.22 10.66
CA HIS A 72 9.35 2.30 11.50
C HIS A 72 10.43 1.31 11.10
N THR A 73 11.65 1.55 11.58
CA THR A 73 12.75 0.61 11.36
C THR A 73 12.60 -0.56 12.32
N TYR A 74 12.73 -1.77 11.79
CA TYR A 74 12.64 -3.00 12.56
C TYR A 74 13.75 -3.03 13.61
N PRO A 75 13.43 -3.25 14.91
CA PRO A 75 14.42 -3.28 15.97
C PRO A 75 15.53 -4.31 15.70
N GLY A 76 16.77 -3.91 15.93
CA GLY A 76 17.95 -4.72 15.62
C GLY A 76 18.36 -4.75 14.15
N HIS A 77 17.66 -4.04 13.29
CA HIS A 77 17.95 -3.96 11.86
C HIS A 77 18.27 -2.53 11.37
N GLU A 78 18.63 -1.63 12.29
CA GLU A 78 18.88 -0.21 12.03
C GLU A 78 20.00 0.00 10.99
N ALA A 79 21.02 -0.86 11.01
CA ALA A 79 22.14 -0.78 10.07
C ALA A 79 21.72 -1.02 8.60
N LYS A 80 20.60 -1.73 8.39
CA LYS A 80 20.04 -2.01 7.06
C LYS A 80 18.82 -1.18 6.76
N ASP A 81 18.35 -0.40 7.72
CA ASP A 81 17.11 0.39 7.65
C ASP A 81 15.92 -0.46 7.13
N LEU A 82 15.77 -1.67 7.66
CA LEU A 82 14.67 -2.54 7.32
C LEU A 82 13.37 -1.95 7.88
N GLN A 83 12.46 -1.57 6.98
CA GLN A 83 11.23 -0.91 7.34
C GLN A 83 10.10 -1.91 7.58
N TYR A 84 9.30 -1.63 8.59
CA TYR A 84 8.04 -2.27 8.88
C TYR A 84 6.90 -1.26 8.76
N ALA A 85 5.87 -1.60 8.01
CA ALA A 85 4.68 -0.76 7.83
C ALA A 85 3.46 -1.44 8.48
N GLU A 86 2.85 -0.77 9.44
CA GLU A 86 1.67 -1.27 10.14
C GLU A 86 0.40 -1.03 9.30
N TYR A 87 0.13 -1.89 8.34
CA TYR A 87 -1.05 -1.74 7.47
C TYR A 87 -2.12 -2.82 7.66
N ALA A 88 -2.06 -3.58 8.75
CA ALA A 88 -3.10 -4.56 9.07
C ALA A 88 -4.36 -3.96 9.72
N TRP A 89 -4.31 -2.72 10.15
CA TRP A 89 -5.39 -2.04 10.85
C TRP A 89 -6.27 -1.22 9.93
N GLY A 90 -6.03 0.04 9.99
CA GLY A 90 -6.70 1.09 9.29
C GLY A 90 -6.11 2.44 9.68
N GLY A 91 -6.42 3.44 8.89
CA GLY A 91 -5.93 4.78 9.12
C GLY A 91 -6.55 5.78 8.17
N ILE A 92 -6.09 7.01 8.29
CA ILE A 92 -6.49 8.07 7.37
C ILE A 92 -5.79 7.92 6.03
N GLY A 93 -6.39 8.46 4.99
CA GLY A 93 -5.84 8.56 3.66
C GLY A 93 -6.54 9.63 2.86
N TYR A 94 -6.15 9.76 1.61
CA TYR A 94 -6.80 10.65 0.66
C TYR A 94 -7.02 9.92 -0.67
N TYR A 95 -8.13 10.21 -1.30
CA TYR A 95 -8.46 9.75 -2.63
C TYR A 95 -8.65 10.96 -3.54
N CYS A 96 -7.79 11.11 -4.55
CA CYS A 96 -7.82 12.21 -5.48
C CYS A 96 -8.20 11.71 -6.87
N TYR A 97 -9.17 12.39 -7.49
CA TYR A 97 -9.74 12.05 -8.80
C TYR A 97 -10.43 13.26 -9.42
N GLY A 98 -10.41 13.38 -10.72
CA GLY A 98 -11.13 14.43 -11.43
C GLY A 98 -10.79 15.86 -11.00
N GLY A 99 -9.55 16.12 -10.56
CA GLY A 99 -9.11 17.42 -10.03
C GLY A 99 -9.62 17.74 -8.63
N LYS A 100 -10.10 16.73 -7.89
CA LYS A 100 -10.60 16.84 -6.51
C LYS A 100 -9.86 15.88 -5.61
N CYS A 101 -9.89 16.14 -4.30
CA CYS A 101 -9.27 15.29 -3.29
C CYS A 101 -10.19 15.14 -2.10
N GLU A 102 -10.46 13.92 -1.68
CA GLU A 102 -11.30 13.57 -0.53
C GLU A 102 -10.48 12.84 0.52
N LYS A 103 -10.70 13.20 1.79
CA LYS A 103 -10.15 12.46 2.91
C LYS A 103 -10.97 11.19 3.13
N ILE A 104 -10.29 10.07 3.28
CA ILE A 104 -10.89 8.75 3.42
C ILE A 104 -10.33 8.03 4.64
N TYR A 105 -10.99 6.94 5.03
CA TYR A 105 -10.47 5.96 5.96
C TYR A 105 -10.18 4.66 5.22
N TRP A 106 -9.01 4.07 5.44
CA TRP A 106 -8.66 2.76 4.91
C TRP A 106 -8.66 1.74 6.02
N GLN A 107 -9.01 0.50 5.69
CA GLN A 107 -9.04 -0.62 6.62
C GLN A 107 -8.58 -1.91 5.93
N LYS A 108 -7.81 -2.69 6.64
CA LYS A 108 -7.37 -4.00 6.14
C LYS A 108 -7.68 -5.13 7.12
N GLY A 109 -7.71 -4.88 8.43
CA GLY A 109 -7.98 -5.88 9.46
C GLY A 109 -6.77 -6.77 9.73
N THR A 110 -6.45 -7.69 8.83
CA THR A 110 -5.27 -8.55 8.90
C THR A 110 -4.41 -8.41 7.64
N PRO A 111 -3.14 -8.87 7.64
CA PRO A 111 -2.30 -8.83 6.44
C PRO A 111 -2.90 -9.56 5.23
N LEU A 112 -3.76 -10.56 5.47
CA LEU A 112 -4.37 -11.38 4.43
C LEU A 112 -5.74 -10.86 3.96
N GLU A 113 -6.35 -9.92 4.68
CA GLU A 113 -7.62 -9.34 4.28
C GLU A 113 -7.45 -8.31 3.17
N ALA A 114 -8.51 -8.12 2.40
CA ALA A 114 -8.52 -7.12 1.35
C ALA A 114 -8.50 -5.70 1.93
N LEU A 115 -7.74 -4.81 1.30
CA LEU A 115 -7.82 -3.38 1.56
C LEU A 115 -9.22 -2.87 1.21
N ARG A 116 -9.82 -2.12 2.13
CA ARG A 116 -11.11 -1.45 1.96
C ARG A 116 -10.98 0.03 2.25
N LEU A 117 -11.68 0.83 1.50
CA LEU A 117 -11.70 2.29 1.63
C LEU A 117 -13.11 2.73 1.96
N TYR A 118 -13.24 3.65 2.91
CA TYR A 118 -14.51 4.19 3.38
C TYR A 118 -14.47 5.71 3.38
N TYR A 119 -15.62 6.32 3.13
CA TYR A 119 -15.78 7.75 3.37
C TYR A 119 -15.78 8.05 4.87
N LEU A 120 -15.46 9.28 5.22
CA LEU A 120 -15.58 9.75 6.59
C LEU A 120 -16.97 10.34 6.83
N THR A 121 -17.42 10.28 8.07
CA THR A 121 -18.57 11.01 8.57
C THR A 121 -18.23 12.49 8.76
N GLU A 122 -19.21 13.36 9.00
CA GLU A 122 -18.99 14.81 9.22
C GLU A 122 -18.08 15.08 10.43
N ASP A 123 -18.10 14.23 11.42
CA ASP A 123 -17.24 14.29 12.62
C ASP A 123 -15.88 13.59 12.42
N GLY A 124 -15.57 13.16 11.19
CA GLY A 124 -14.27 12.63 10.82
C GLY A 124 -14.03 11.16 11.22
N GLN A 125 -15.08 10.43 11.58
CA GLN A 125 -15.00 9.01 11.88
C GLN A 125 -15.15 8.17 10.61
N CYS A 126 -14.73 6.90 10.66
CA CYS A 126 -14.98 5.95 9.59
C CYS A 126 -16.50 5.72 9.43
N SER A 127 -17.01 5.90 8.24
CA SER A 127 -18.40 5.55 7.92
C SER A 127 -18.51 4.10 7.43
N ASP A 128 -19.74 3.61 7.32
CA ASP A 128 -20.04 2.31 6.71
C ASP A 128 -20.14 2.38 5.16
N THR A 129 -19.90 3.56 4.58
CA THR A 129 -20.06 3.78 3.15
C THR A 129 -18.73 3.56 2.43
N PRO A 130 -18.60 2.52 1.59
CA PRO A 130 -17.39 2.27 0.80
C PRO A 130 -17.12 3.41 -0.20
N VAL A 131 -15.84 3.68 -0.42
CA VAL A 131 -15.41 4.63 -1.45
C VAL A 131 -15.66 4.03 -2.84
N GLU A 132 -16.33 4.78 -3.69
CA GLU A 132 -16.52 4.44 -5.09
C GLU A 132 -15.32 4.92 -5.91
N ILE A 133 -14.43 4.00 -6.27
CA ILE A 133 -13.25 4.31 -7.07
C ILE A 133 -13.62 4.38 -8.55
N ASN A 134 -13.19 5.43 -9.23
CA ASN A 134 -13.38 5.57 -10.67
C ASN A 134 -12.68 4.45 -11.45
N THR A 135 -13.26 4.11 -12.60
CA THR A 135 -12.68 3.14 -13.51
C THR A 135 -11.29 3.60 -13.99
N GLY A 136 -10.37 2.67 -14.07
CA GLY A 136 -9.04 2.88 -14.60
C GLY A 136 -7.93 2.50 -13.61
N LYS A 137 -6.69 2.84 -13.97
CA LYS A 137 -5.52 2.55 -13.15
C LYS A 137 -5.53 3.44 -11.90
N SER A 138 -5.10 2.87 -10.78
CA SER A 138 -4.90 3.61 -9.53
C SER A 138 -3.43 3.62 -9.15
N TYR A 139 -2.92 4.79 -8.79
CA TYR A 139 -1.69 4.88 -8.03
C TYR A 139 -2.04 4.79 -6.54
N VAL A 140 -1.42 3.88 -5.82
CA VAL A 140 -1.62 3.71 -4.38
C VAL A 140 -0.29 3.86 -3.69
N ALA A 141 -0.17 4.88 -2.85
CA ALA A 141 0.95 5.07 -1.96
C ALA A 141 0.58 4.63 -0.54
N VAL A 142 1.48 3.91 0.11
CA VAL A 142 1.48 3.72 1.55
C VAL A 142 2.68 4.48 2.09
N THR A 143 2.46 5.40 3.00
CA THR A 143 3.51 6.28 3.52
C THR A 143 3.35 6.52 5.02
N ASP A 144 4.43 6.95 5.64
CA ASP A 144 4.48 7.16 7.07
C ASP A 144 3.49 8.25 7.50
N ILE A 145 2.80 8.00 8.62
CA ILE A 145 1.84 8.94 9.22
C ILE A 145 2.50 10.27 9.58
N ASP A 146 3.79 10.27 9.88
CA ASP A 146 4.55 11.48 10.20
C ASP A 146 4.67 12.43 9.00
N PHE A 147 4.45 11.94 7.78
CA PHE A 147 4.37 12.76 6.58
C PHE A 147 2.95 13.23 6.24
N ALA A 148 1.94 12.84 7.00
CA ALA A 148 0.55 13.19 6.68
C ALA A 148 0.29 14.70 6.65
N GLU A 149 0.96 15.46 7.51
CA GLU A 149 0.88 16.94 7.54
C GLU A 149 1.59 17.60 6.35
N ASN A 150 2.45 16.87 5.66
CA ASN A 150 3.18 17.32 4.49
C ASN A 150 2.47 16.99 3.17
N PHE A 151 1.30 16.35 3.25
CA PHE A 151 0.46 16.13 2.09
C PHE A 151 -0.10 17.43 1.56
N VAL A 152 0.10 17.70 0.29
CA VAL A 152 -0.39 18.91 -0.37
C VAL A 152 -1.42 18.53 -1.42
N HIS A 153 -2.56 19.20 -1.38
CA HIS A 153 -3.55 19.15 -2.44
C HIS A 153 -4.14 20.55 -2.64
N SER A 154 -4.27 20.98 -3.88
CA SER A 154 -4.72 22.34 -4.19
C SER A 154 -5.20 22.47 -5.64
N LYS A 155 -5.68 23.68 -5.98
CA LYS A 155 -5.74 24.09 -7.38
C LYS A 155 -4.36 24.21 -7.96
N LEU A 156 -4.26 24.10 -9.28
CA LEU A 156 -3.01 24.27 -9.99
C LEU A 156 -2.59 25.75 -10.07
N ASP A 157 -3.54 26.67 -9.99
CA ASP A 157 -3.29 28.10 -10.09
C ASP A 157 -2.36 28.60 -8.98
N GLY A 158 -1.25 29.20 -9.36
CA GLY A 158 -0.28 29.77 -8.41
C GLY A 158 0.68 28.75 -7.80
N VAL A 159 0.60 27.48 -8.18
CA VAL A 159 1.58 26.48 -7.76
C VAL A 159 2.86 26.62 -8.59
N ASP A 160 3.99 26.81 -7.92
CA ASP A 160 5.29 26.73 -8.59
C ASP A 160 5.64 25.26 -8.86
N LEU A 161 5.41 24.83 -10.08
CA LEU A 161 5.70 23.46 -10.51
C LEU A 161 7.20 23.16 -10.64
N SER A 162 8.04 24.18 -10.57
CA SER A 162 9.50 24.03 -10.69
C SER A 162 10.18 23.76 -9.34
N SER A 163 9.54 24.14 -8.23
CA SER A 163 10.16 24.07 -6.90
C SER A 163 9.87 22.74 -6.20
N ALA A 164 10.91 22.13 -5.63
CA ALA A 164 10.79 21.02 -4.71
C ALA A 164 10.65 21.53 -3.28
N THR A 165 9.62 21.07 -2.56
CA THR A 165 9.51 21.37 -1.13
C THR A 165 10.46 20.46 -0.34
N THR A 166 11.28 21.04 0.52
CA THR A 166 12.13 20.26 1.43
C THR A 166 11.33 19.93 2.70
N VAL A 167 11.23 18.66 3.01
CA VAL A 167 10.64 18.18 4.26
C VAL A 167 11.74 17.74 5.19
N THR A 168 11.69 18.17 6.44
CA THR A 168 12.58 17.69 7.49
C THR A 168 11.77 16.76 8.39
N TYR A 169 12.29 15.58 8.60
CA TYR A 169 11.68 14.54 9.42
C TYR A 169 12.75 13.85 10.25
N GLU A 170 12.49 13.67 11.53
CA GLU A 170 13.31 12.83 12.41
C GLU A 170 12.61 11.50 12.58
N ARG A 171 13.26 10.43 12.11
CA ARG A 171 12.74 9.08 12.28
C ARG A 171 12.92 8.63 13.72
N THR A 172 11.84 8.19 14.32
CA THR A 172 11.87 7.49 15.61
C THR A 172 11.94 6.00 15.37
N TYR A 173 12.69 5.30 16.21
CA TYR A 173 12.74 3.85 16.22
C TYR A 173 11.77 3.34 17.29
N VAL A 174 11.05 2.29 16.96
CA VAL A 174 10.24 1.58 17.94
C VAL A 174 11.18 0.67 18.74
N GLU A 175 11.31 0.96 20.05
CA GLU A 175 12.16 0.18 20.95
C GLU A 175 11.49 -1.12 21.42
N ASP A 176 10.18 -1.24 21.21
CA ASP A 176 9.37 -2.31 21.78
C ASP A 176 8.73 -3.17 20.67
N ASP A 177 9.33 -4.32 20.41
CA ASP A 177 8.82 -5.31 19.44
C ASP A 177 7.44 -5.86 19.81
N ALA A 178 7.17 -5.97 21.13
CA ALA A 178 5.88 -6.47 21.59
C ALA A 178 4.74 -5.56 21.17
N LYS A 179 4.98 -4.25 21.09
CA LYS A 179 3.98 -3.29 20.65
C LYS A 179 3.60 -3.49 19.18
N ALA A 180 4.57 -3.75 18.31
CA ALA A 180 4.31 -4.03 16.90
C ALA A 180 3.53 -5.36 16.74
N GLY A 181 3.89 -6.38 17.51
CA GLY A 181 3.18 -7.67 17.52
C GLY A 181 1.75 -7.55 18.03
N ASP A 182 1.54 -6.84 19.14
CA ASP A 182 0.22 -6.61 19.72
C ASP A 182 -0.70 -5.83 18.76
N THR A 183 -0.13 -4.86 18.05
CA THR A 183 -0.86 -4.03 17.11
C THR A 183 -1.39 -4.84 15.93
N LEU A 184 -0.71 -5.88 15.51
CA LEU A 184 -1.11 -6.73 14.38
C LEU A 184 -1.90 -7.98 14.80
N GLY A 185 -2.03 -8.26 16.09
CA GLY A 185 -2.52 -9.54 16.58
C GLY A 185 -1.64 -10.72 16.17
N MET A 186 -0.38 -10.46 15.86
CA MET A 186 0.65 -11.43 15.51
C MET A 186 1.75 -11.37 16.56
N SER A 187 2.35 -12.51 16.89
CA SER A 187 3.53 -12.53 17.73
C SER A 187 4.74 -12.01 16.95
N THR A 188 5.75 -11.52 17.66
CA THR A 188 7.04 -11.10 17.07
C THR A 188 7.69 -12.22 16.26
N ASP A 189 7.49 -13.46 16.69
CA ASP A 189 8.00 -14.65 15.99
C ASP A 189 7.27 -14.89 14.66
N ASP A 190 5.97 -14.61 14.60
CA ASP A 190 5.18 -14.70 13.37
C ASP A 190 5.61 -13.65 12.33
N LEU A 191 5.98 -12.44 12.79
CA LEU A 191 6.48 -11.39 11.93
C LEU A 191 7.86 -11.72 11.34
N THR A 192 8.75 -12.32 12.14
CA THR A 192 10.09 -12.73 11.72
C THR A 192 10.04 -13.87 10.71
N ASN A 193 9.19 -14.85 10.94
CA ASN A 193 9.05 -16.02 10.07
C ASN A 193 8.42 -15.67 8.72
N ASN A 194 7.48 -14.74 8.70
CA ASN A 194 6.89 -14.27 7.43
C ASN A 194 7.86 -13.44 6.59
N ALA A 195 8.81 -12.75 7.22
CA ALA A 195 9.82 -11.95 6.52
C ALA A 195 10.94 -12.82 5.90
N THR A 196 11.18 -14.04 6.43
CA THR A 196 12.27 -14.91 5.97
C THR A 196 11.86 -15.99 4.96
N GLY A 197 10.57 -16.20 4.74
CA GLY A 197 10.07 -17.15 3.71
C GLY A 197 10.52 -18.60 3.89
N SER A 198 10.98 -19.00 5.09
CA SER A 198 11.39 -20.36 5.39
C SER A 198 10.34 -21.06 6.25
N GLY A 199 9.32 -21.60 5.61
CA GLY A 199 8.48 -22.60 6.23
C GLY A 199 9.24 -23.92 6.36
N GLU A 200 9.88 -24.18 7.48
CA GLU A 200 10.25 -25.51 7.86
C GLU A 200 9.00 -26.25 8.33
N ALA A 201 8.62 -27.26 7.56
CA ALA A 201 7.61 -28.20 7.98
C ALA A 201 8.14 -28.99 9.18
N GLU A 202 7.61 -28.73 10.37
CA GLU A 202 7.86 -29.59 11.51
C GLU A 202 7.25 -30.98 11.24
N SER A 203 8.14 -31.93 11.05
CA SER A 203 7.89 -33.36 11.13
C SER A 203 7.69 -33.74 12.58
N THR A 204 6.46 -33.87 13.05
CA THR A 204 6.19 -34.55 14.31
C THR A 204 6.32 -36.04 14.10
N THR A 205 7.42 -36.58 14.61
CA THR A 205 7.66 -37.98 14.89
C THR A 205 7.05 -38.30 16.24
N GLU A 206 5.91 -38.98 16.28
CA GLU A 206 5.56 -39.82 17.42
C GLU A 206 5.47 -41.25 16.96
N GLY A 207 6.26 -42.06 17.63
CA GLY A 207 6.45 -43.45 17.35
C GLY A 207 5.44 -44.39 18.04
N GLU A 208 5.63 -45.67 17.67
CA GLU A 208 5.11 -46.90 18.27
C GLU A 208 3.68 -47.30 17.87
N THR A 209 3.36 -48.49 17.47
CA THR A 209 3.91 -49.86 17.55
C THR A 209 3.11 -50.81 16.65
N THR A 210 3.82 -51.67 15.93
CA THR A 210 3.48 -53.08 15.52
C THR A 210 2.02 -53.48 15.24
N THR A 211 1.69 -54.01 14.07
CA THR A 211 1.58 -55.48 13.85
C THR A 211 1.36 -55.83 12.37
N GLU A 212 1.92 -56.97 11.99
CA GLU A 212 1.94 -57.66 10.72
C GLU A 212 0.57 -57.89 10.06
N GLY A 213 0.57 -57.99 8.74
CA GLY A 213 -0.55 -58.47 7.95
C GLY A 213 -0.29 -58.38 6.45
N GLU A 214 0.39 -59.40 5.98
CA GLU A 214 0.62 -59.86 4.60
C GLU A 214 -0.68 -59.95 3.79
N GLN A 215 -0.75 -59.44 2.55
CA GLN A 215 -1.04 -60.22 1.35
C GLN A 215 -1.12 -59.38 0.08
N ALA A 216 -0.54 -60.00 -0.94
CA ALA A 216 -0.26 -59.57 -2.29
C ALA A 216 -1.48 -59.57 -3.25
N ALA A 217 -1.13 -59.12 -4.47
CA ALA A 217 -1.76 -59.33 -5.77
C ALA A 217 -2.87 -58.30 -6.13
N GLU A 218 -2.95 -57.73 -7.29
CA GLU A 218 -2.55 -58.04 -8.66
C GLU A 218 -3.04 -56.89 -9.54
N ALA A 219 -2.24 -56.41 -10.44
CA ALA A 219 -2.74 -55.63 -11.56
C ALA A 219 -3.29 -56.56 -12.64
N PRO A 220 -4.20 -56.15 -13.52
CA PRO A 220 -3.72 -55.87 -14.88
C PRO A 220 -4.44 -54.76 -15.68
N ALA A 221 -3.63 -54.18 -16.58
CA ALA A 221 -3.75 -53.97 -18.02
C ALA A 221 -4.89 -53.13 -18.61
N GLU A 222 -4.46 -52.04 -19.27
CA GLU A 222 -4.65 -51.65 -20.65
C GLU A 222 -6.00 -51.94 -21.34
N GLU A 223 -6.60 -50.86 -21.84
CA GLU A 223 -7.08 -50.78 -23.24
C GLU A 223 -7.44 -49.35 -23.66
N THR A 224 -6.72 -48.78 -24.59
CA THR A 224 -7.17 -47.91 -25.67
C THR A 224 -7.44 -48.79 -26.88
N PRO A 225 -8.08 -48.40 -28.00
CA PRO A 225 -8.44 -47.08 -28.52
C PRO A 225 -9.76 -47.09 -29.37
N THR A 226 -9.96 -46.02 -30.13
CA THR A 226 -10.43 -45.85 -31.53
C THR A 226 -11.63 -44.92 -31.68
N GLU A 227 -11.34 -43.85 -32.40
CA GLU A 227 -12.00 -43.16 -33.55
C GLU A 227 -13.44 -43.51 -33.91
N GLU A 228 -14.28 -42.50 -33.97
CA GLU A 228 -14.99 -42.02 -35.18
C GLU A 228 -15.46 -40.57 -34.97
#